data_e7dc78f5b00ecd0c660567b17d6e62d4
#
_entry.id   e7dc78f5b00ecd0c660567b17d6e62d4
#
_cell.length_a   1.000
_cell.length_b   1.000
_cell.length_c   1.000
_cell.angle_alpha   90.00
_cell.angle_beta   90.00
_cell.angle_gamma   90.00
#
_symmetry.space_group_name_H-M   'P 1'
#
loop_
_entity.id
_entity.type
_entity.pdbx_description
1 polymer ?
#
loop_
_entity_poly.entity_id
_entity_poly.type
_entity_poly.pdbx_seq_one_letter_code
_entity_poly.pdbx_strand_id
1 'polypeptide(L)'
;LGSRGLGDVYKRQMEIYTGREGEIILKKYSPIEELAECAAGFTKSISTVTGCLVCVSDQEQIVAANGPEQKNYLGKSISSRLEEAILNRKTVLARPGEKAYFSILENTDNTTPLPELIFPILSSGDAIGSVILCGKDRESLPGDTEKKLLQVAATYLGREMEN
;
A
#
# COMPACT_ATOMS: atom_id res chain seq x y z
N LEU A 1 -28.08 -4.90 12.90
CA LEU A 1 -27.42 -3.65 12.66
C LEU A 1 -26.52 -3.28 13.82
N GLY A 2 -25.28 -3.06 13.56
CA GLY A 2 -24.33 -2.79 14.62
C GLY A 2 -24.24 -3.93 15.62
N SER A 3 -24.81 -5.03 15.28
CA SER A 3 -24.83 -6.18 16.14
C SER A 3 -23.47 -6.86 16.13
N ARG A 4 -22.98 -7.15 17.31
CA ARG A 4 -21.75 -7.93 17.44
C ARG A 4 -21.95 -9.39 17.01
N GLY A 5 -23.20 -9.84 16.96
CA GLY A 5 -23.52 -11.16 16.47
C GLY A 5 -23.22 -11.34 15.00
N LEU A 6 -23.13 -10.24 14.24
CA LEU A 6 -22.69 -10.29 12.87
C LEU A 6 -21.17 -10.35 12.75
N GLY A 7 -20.50 -10.32 13.89
CA GLY A 7 -19.06 -10.48 13.96
C GLY A 7 -18.25 -9.25 13.62
N ASP A 8 -16.96 -9.39 13.81
CA ASP A 8 -16.00 -8.30 13.58
C ASP A 8 -15.94 -7.87 12.13
N VAL A 9 -16.36 -8.73 11.19
CA VAL A 9 -16.36 -8.40 9.77
C VAL A 9 -17.25 -7.18 9.51
N TYR A 10 -18.47 -7.18 10.04
CA TYR A 10 -19.35 -6.04 9.87
C TYR A 10 -18.86 -4.82 10.63
N LYS A 11 -18.26 -5.04 11.77
CA LYS A 11 -17.69 -3.95 12.56
C LYS A 11 -16.58 -3.23 11.81
N ARG A 12 -15.84 -3.95 10.98
CA ARG A 12 -14.78 -3.36 10.15
C ARG A 12 -15.26 -2.74 8.87
N GLN A 13 -16.43 -3.15 8.39
CA GLN A 13 -16.92 -2.73 7.08
C GLN A 13 -18.02 -1.70 7.14
N MET A 14 -18.63 -1.50 8.30
CA MET A 14 -19.79 -0.62 8.44
C MET A 14 -19.68 0.21 9.71
N GLU A 15 -20.11 1.44 9.58
CA GLU A 15 -20.27 2.35 10.73
C GLU A 15 -21.71 2.82 10.76
N ILE A 16 -22.22 3.06 11.97
CA ILE A 16 -23.58 3.54 12.18
C ILE A 16 -23.50 5.02 12.57
N TYR A 17 -24.18 5.84 11.80
CA TYR A 17 -24.29 7.28 12.10
C TYR A 17 -25.72 7.60 12.47
N THR A 18 -25.87 8.50 13.43
CA THR A 18 -27.16 9.07 13.71
C THR A 18 -27.31 10.30 12.83
N GLY A 19 -28.19 10.24 11.87
CA GLY A 19 -28.48 11.37 11.00
C GLY A 19 -29.38 12.40 11.72
N ARG A 20 -29.75 13.42 10.97
CA ARG A 20 -30.73 14.39 11.44
C ARG A 20 -32.06 13.68 11.72
N GLU A 21 -32.81 14.16 12.68
CA GLU A 21 -34.11 13.60 13.02
C GLU A 21 -34.05 12.18 13.58
N GLY A 22 -32.88 11.75 14.03
CA GLY A 22 -32.73 10.44 14.64
C GLY A 22 -32.64 9.27 13.66
N GLU A 23 -32.47 9.54 12.39
CA GLU A 23 -32.23 8.46 11.41
C GLU A 23 -30.90 7.78 11.64
N ILE A 24 -30.89 6.46 11.48
CA ILE A 24 -29.67 5.67 11.52
C ILE A 24 -29.19 5.44 10.10
N ILE A 25 -27.99 5.92 9.79
CA ILE A 25 -27.38 5.77 8.47
C ILE A 25 -26.28 4.76 8.59
N LEU A 26 -26.31 3.75 7.72
CA LEU A 26 -25.24 2.76 7.62
C LEU A 26 -24.32 3.14 6.48
N LYS A 27 -23.04 3.31 6.80
CA LYS A 27 -22.01 3.58 5.82
C LYS A 27 -21.03 2.43 5.83
N LYS A 28 -20.70 1.93 4.63
CA LYS A 28 -19.72 0.87 4.52
C LYS A 28 -18.34 1.37 4.95
N TYR A 29 -17.75 0.69 5.89
CA TYR A 29 -16.38 0.93 6.29
C TYR A 29 -15.43 0.29 5.27
N SER A 30 -14.46 1.03 4.76
CA SER A 30 -13.50 0.54 3.78
C SER A 30 -12.09 0.57 4.37
N PRO A 31 -11.48 -0.60 4.65
CA PRO A 31 -10.08 -0.64 5.07
C PRO A 31 -9.14 -0.06 4.02
N ILE A 32 -9.51 -0.16 2.73
CA ILE A 32 -8.75 0.43 1.63
C ILE A 32 -8.69 1.94 1.75
N GLU A 33 -9.83 2.58 2.02
CA GLU A 33 -9.89 4.03 2.17
C GLU A 33 -9.07 4.49 3.38
N GLU A 34 -9.17 3.76 4.48
CA GLU A 34 -8.41 4.08 5.69
C GLU A 34 -6.91 3.98 5.44
N LEU A 35 -6.47 2.90 4.79
CA LEU A 35 -5.06 2.73 4.46
C LEU A 35 -4.59 3.83 3.51
N ALA A 36 -5.37 4.16 2.48
CA ALA A 36 -5.04 5.21 1.53
C ALA A 36 -4.88 6.55 2.22
N GLU A 37 -5.78 6.88 3.13
CA GLU A 37 -5.75 8.13 3.87
C GLU A 37 -4.49 8.22 4.73
N CYS A 38 -4.18 7.17 5.48
CA CYS A 38 -2.95 7.12 6.29
C CYS A 38 -1.70 7.18 5.44
N ALA A 39 -1.72 6.54 4.28
CA ALA A 39 -0.55 6.43 3.41
C ALA A 39 -0.22 7.72 2.64
N ALA A 40 -1.21 8.57 2.38
CA ALA A 40 -1.03 9.74 1.52
C ALA A 40 0.11 10.65 1.97
N GLY A 41 0.23 10.88 3.27
CA GLY A 41 1.30 11.71 3.81
C GLY A 41 2.69 11.09 3.63
N PHE A 42 2.80 9.80 3.86
CA PHE A 42 4.08 9.09 3.72
C PHE A 42 4.54 9.02 2.27
N THR A 43 3.67 8.63 1.35
CA THR A 43 4.04 8.53 -0.05
C THR A 43 4.49 9.87 -0.61
N LYS A 44 3.78 10.93 -0.27
CA LYS A 44 4.13 12.28 -0.71
C LYS A 44 5.44 12.74 -0.10
N SER A 45 5.64 12.54 1.20
CA SER A 45 6.84 13.00 1.90
C SER A 45 8.09 12.27 1.42
N ILE A 46 8.02 10.96 1.32
CA ILE A 46 9.16 10.15 0.87
C ILE A 46 9.50 10.47 -0.58
N SER A 47 8.49 10.60 -1.43
CA SER A 47 8.71 10.97 -2.83
C SER A 47 9.35 12.35 -2.95
N THR A 48 8.90 13.31 -2.16
CA THR A 48 9.47 14.67 -2.17
C THR A 48 10.95 14.65 -1.80
N VAL A 49 11.31 13.88 -0.80
CA VAL A 49 12.70 13.82 -0.31
C VAL A 49 13.60 13.04 -1.24
N THR A 50 13.11 11.93 -1.79
CA THR A 50 13.94 11.02 -2.59
C THR A 50 13.87 11.27 -4.10
N GLY A 51 12.80 11.91 -4.57
CA GLY A 51 12.55 12.06 -6.00
C GLY A 51 12.05 10.78 -6.67
N CYS A 52 11.77 9.74 -5.90
CA CYS A 52 11.36 8.44 -6.40
C CYS A 52 9.84 8.30 -6.41
N LEU A 53 9.34 7.38 -7.22
CA LEU A 53 7.95 6.95 -7.13
C LEU A 53 7.78 6.12 -5.87
N VAL A 54 6.81 6.49 -5.05
CA VAL A 54 6.48 5.78 -3.82
C VAL A 54 5.00 5.43 -3.85
N CYS A 55 4.70 4.16 -3.61
CA CYS A 55 3.34 3.64 -3.63
C CYS A 55 3.04 2.85 -2.37
N VAL A 56 1.78 2.79 -2.04
CA VAL A 56 1.26 1.87 -1.03
C VAL A 56 0.16 1.05 -1.69
N SER A 57 0.20 -0.25 -1.47
CA SER A 57 -0.85 -1.15 -1.95
C SER A 57 -1.54 -1.84 -0.78
N ASP A 58 -2.78 -2.24 -1.00
CA ASP A 58 -3.39 -3.30 -0.19
C ASP A 58 -3.05 -4.65 -0.86
N GLN A 59 -3.87 -5.67 -0.67
CA GLN A 59 -3.62 -6.98 -1.27
C GLN A 59 -4.09 -7.08 -2.73
N GLU A 60 -4.71 -6.03 -3.27
CA GLU A 60 -5.31 -6.07 -4.60
C GLU A 60 -4.86 -4.95 -5.53
N GLN A 61 -4.65 -3.74 -4.99
CA GLN A 61 -4.42 -2.56 -5.82
C GLN A 61 -3.54 -1.53 -5.13
N ILE A 62 -3.04 -0.60 -5.93
CA ILE A 62 -2.30 0.56 -5.43
C ILE A 62 -3.31 1.57 -4.88
N VAL A 63 -3.20 1.89 -3.60
CA VAL A 63 -4.13 2.79 -2.91
C VAL A 63 -3.57 4.20 -2.73
N ALA A 64 -2.25 4.37 -2.85
CA ALA A 64 -1.62 5.68 -2.81
C ALA A 64 -0.37 5.65 -3.69
N ALA A 65 -0.11 6.74 -4.41
CA ALA A 65 1.08 6.86 -5.27
C ALA A 65 1.47 8.31 -5.38
N ASN A 66 2.76 8.59 -5.25
CA ASN A 66 3.32 9.93 -5.42
C ASN A 66 4.68 9.83 -6.11
N GLY A 67 4.96 10.75 -6.99
CA GLY A 67 6.22 10.82 -7.70
C GLY A 67 6.08 10.61 -9.20
N PRO A 68 7.19 10.31 -9.89
CA PRO A 68 7.17 10.10 -11.34
C PRO A 68 6.20 8.99 -11.72
N GLU A 69 5.40 9.24 -12.76
CA GLU A 69 4.44 8.28 -13.31
C GLU A 69 3.34 7.82 -12.33
N GLN A 70 3.08 8.58 -11.28
CA GLN A 70 2.07 8.20 -10.27
C GLN A 70 0.70 7.89 -10.86
N LYS A 71 0.32 8.58 -11.94
CA LYS A 71 -0.97 8.37 -12.60
C LYS A 71 -1.10 6.98 -13.21
N ASN A 72 0.01 6.36 -13.55
CA ASN A 72 0.02 5.03 -14.14
C ASN A 72 -0.09 3.93 -13.08
N TYR A 73 -0.03 4.30 -11.81
CA TYR A 73 -0.05 3.35 -10.70
C TYR A 73 -1.30 3.42 -9.84
N LEU A 74 -1.74 4.62 -9.51
CA LEU A 74 -2.86 4.79 -8.57
C LEU A 74 -4.12 4.07 -9.06
N GLY A 75 -4.69 3.25 -8.19
CA GLY A 75 -5.92 2.50 -8.47
C GLY A 75 -5.73 1.26 -9.34
N LYS A 76 -4.51 0.96 -9.75
CA LYS A 76 -4.23 -0.19 -10.61
C LYS A 76 -4.05 -1.47 -9.80
N SER A 77 -4.42 -2.58 -10.43
CA SER A 77 -4.28 -3.90 -9.81
C SER A 77 -2.81 -4.32 -9.71
N ILE A 78 -2.45 -4.87 -8.58
CA ILE A 78 -1.09 -5.37 -8.37
C ILE A 78 -0.91 -6.74 -9.04
N SER A 79 0.35 -7.09 -9.32
CA SER A 79 0.67 -8.38 -9.93
C SER A 79 0.49 -9.52 -8.93
N SER A 80 0.33 -10.73 -9.45
CA SER A 80 0.24 -11.92 -8.61
C SER A 80 1.53 -12.16 -7.82
N ARG A 81 2.68 -11.80 -8.36
CA ARG A 81 3.95 -11.93 -7.65
C ARG A 81 4.08 -10.96 -6.50
N LEU A 82 3.56 -9.75 -6.66
CA LEU A 82 3.52 -8.80 -5.54
C LEU A 82 2.57 -9.29 -4.45
N GLU A 83 1.40 -9.76 -4.83
CA GLU A 83 0.47 -10.34 -3.88
C GLU A 83 1.11 -11.49 -3.09
N GLU A 84 1.81 -12.38 -3.78
CA GLU A 84 2.52 -13.48 -3.16
C GLU A 84 3.59 -13.00 -2.18
N ALA A 85 4.36 -11.98 -2.58
CA ALA A 85 5.39 -11.40 -1.72
C ALA A 85 4.79 -10.80 -0.45
N ILE A 86 3.66 -10.11 -0.58
CA ILE A 86 2.93 -9.56 0.57
C ILE A 86 2.49 -10.68 1.52
N LEU A 87 1.83 -11.69 0.98
CA LEU A 87 1.32 -12.80 1.78
C LEU A 87 2.44 -13.57 2.48
N ASN A 88 3.59 -13.67 1.84
CA ASN A 88 4.76 -14.34 2.42
C ASN A 88 5.64 -13.41 3.26
N ARG A 89 5.19 -12.18 3.50
CA ARG A 89 5.88 -11.20 4.33
C ARG A 89 7.30 -10.93 3.88
N LYS A 90 7.54 -10.91 2.57
CA LYS A 90 8.88 -10.74 2.01
C LYS A 90 9.20 -9.28 1.74
N THR A 91 10.43 -8.90 2.07
CA THR A 91 11.02 -7.65 1.62
C THR A 91 11.75 -7.94 0.32
N VAL A 92 11.58 -7.07 -0.67
CA VAL A 92 12.18 -7.24 -1.99
C VAL A 92 13.05 -6.05 -2.32
N LEU A 93 14.25 -6.31 -2.81
CA LEU A 93 15.14 -5.31 -3.38
C LEU A 93 15.72 -5.93 -4.63
N ALA A 94 15.35 -5.42 -5.79
CA ALA A 94 15.74 -6.04 -7.05
C ALA A 94 15.81 -5.04 -8.19
N ARG A 95 16.69 -5.33 -9.16
CA ARG A 95 16.83 -4.59 -10.41
C ARG A 95 16.13 -5.35 -11.54
N PRO A 96 15.65 -4.61 -12.57
CA PRO A 96 15.16 -5.27 -13.78
C PRO A 96 16.21 -6.23 -14.34
N GLY A 97 15.78 -7.42 -14.73
CA GLY A 97 16.66 -8.47 -15.24
C GLY A 97 17.13 -9.46 -14.19
N GLU A 98 17.04 -9.14 -12.92
CA GLU A 98 17.36 -10.08 -11.86
C GLU A 98 16.23 -11.08 -11.64
N LYS A 99 16.55 -12.26 -11.17
CA LYS A 99 15.56 -13.32 -10.94
C LYS A 99 14.51 -12.93 -9.92
N ALA A 100 14.89 -12.15 -8.91
CA ALA A 100 13.98 -11.71 -7.86
C ALA A 100 13.04 -10.58 -8.32
N TYR A 101 13.35 -9.93 -9.44
CA TYR A 101 12.56 -8.82 -9.94
C TYR A 101 11.21 -9.27 -10.46
N PHE A 102 10.18 -8.48 -10.21
CA PHE A 102 8.87 -8.71 -10.80
C PHE A 102 8.14 -7.38 -10.99
N SER A 103 7.18 -7.37 -11.90
CA SER A 103 6.32 -6.21 -12.10
C SER A 103 5.45 -5.97 -10.88
N ILE A 104 5.31 -4.72 -10.49
CA ILE A 104 4.42 -4.32 -9.40
C ILE A 104 2.97 -4.43 -9.84
N LEU A 105 2.67 -4.01 -11.07
CA LEU A 105 1.32 -4.02 -11.59
C LEU A 105 1.05 -5.24 -12.46
N GLU A 106 -0.20 -5.66 -12.47
CA GLU A 106 -0.67 -6.73 -13.34
C GLU A 106 -0.52 -6.35 -14.81
N ASN A 107 -0.90 -5.12 -15.17
CA ASN A 107 -0.75 -4.57 -16.52
C ASN A 107 0.42 -3.59 -16.55
N THR A 108 1.42 -3.87 -17.37
CA THR A 108 2.65 -3.09 -17.44
C THR A 108 2.76 -2.19 -18.66
N ASP A 109 1.68 -2.05 -19.44
CA ASP A 109 1.71 -1.33 -20.72
C ASP A 109 2.23 0.10 -20.62
N ASN A 110 1.94 0.79 -19.52
CA ASN A 110 2.30 2.19 -19.35
C ASN A 110 3.35 2.40 -18.26
N THR A 111 4.12 1.38 -17.92
CA THR A 111 5.14 1.49 -16.88
C THR A 111 6.53 1.20 -17.42
N THR A 112 7.51 1.86 -16.81
CA THR A 112 8.93 1.64 -17.13
C THR A 112 9.52 0.72 -16.06
N PRO A 113 10.21 -0.38 -16.43
CA PRO A 113 10.87 -1.21 -15.44
C PRO A 113 11.98 -0.45 -14.72
N LEU A 114 11.88 -0.35 -13.41
CA LEU A 114 12.84 0.35 -12.55
C LEU A 114 13.20 -0.53 -11.36
N PRO A 115 14.38 -0.33 -10.76
CA PRO A 115 14.71 -1.02 -9.52
C PRO A 115 13.64 -0.81 -8.48
N GLU A 116 13.36 -1.83 -7.69
CA GLU A 116 12.26 -1.81 -6.74
C GLU A 116 12.69 -2.18 -5.34
N LEU A 117 12.09 -1.51 -4.37
CA LEU A 117 12.21 -1.84 -2.97
C LEU A 117 10.80 -1.96 -2.41
N ILE A 118 10.51 -3.09 -1.78
CA ILE A 118 9.15 -3.42 -1.33
C ILE A 118 9.23 -3.94 0.10
N PHE A 119 8.43 -3.34 0.97
CA PHE A 119 8.25 -3.82 2.35
C PHE A 119 6.80 -4.21 2.56
N PRO A 120 6.53 -5.36 3.19
CA PRO A 120 5.15 -5.71 3.55
C PRO A 120 4.67 -4.84 4.70
N ILE A 121 3.38 -4.55 4.73
CA ILE A 121 2.74 -3.87 5.86
C ILE A 121 2.07 -4.95 6.69
N LEU A 122 2.51 -5.06 7.95
CA LEU A 122 1.98 -6.05 8.87
C LEU A 122 1.15 -5.35 9.94
N SER A 123 -0.07 -5.80 10.11
CA SER A 123 -0.99 -5.26 11.12
C SER A 123 -1.54 -6.40 11.94
N SER A 124 -1.25 -6.40 13.22
CA SER A 124 -1.65 -7.48 14.14
C SER A 124 -1.29 -8.88 13.63
N GLY A 125 -0.11 -8.98 13.00
CA GLY A 125 0.39 -10.24 12.46
C GLY A 125 -0.07 -10.57 11.05
N ASP A 126 -1.02 -9.84 10.49
CA ASP A 126 -1.52 -10.07 9.15
C ASP A 126 -0.82 -9.17 8.13
N ALA A 127 -0.50 -9.72 6.97
CA ALA A 127 0.04 -8.94 5.86
C ALA A 127 -1.11 -8.27 5.12
N ILE A 128 -1.22 -6.95 5.24
CA ILE A 128 -2.35 -6.21 4.69
C ILE A 128 -2.05 -5.46 3.42
N GLY A 129 -0.79 -5.31 3.08
CA GLY A 129 -0.39 -4.57 1.89
C GLY A 129 1.12 -4.40 1.82
N SER A 130 1.56 -3.41 1.07
CA SER A 130 2.98 -3.14 0.89
C SER A 130 3.26 -1.66 0.71
N VAL A 131 4.50 -1.27 1.04
CA VAL A 131 5.07 0.02 0.68
C VAL A 131 6.13 -0.23 -0.38
N ILE A 132 6.10 0.55 -1.45
CA ILE A 132 6.93 0.32 -2.63
C ILE A 132 7.66 1.61 -2.98
N LEU A 133 8.95 1.50 -3.30
CA LEU A 133 9.72 2.61 -3.83
C LEU A 133 10.42 2.12 -5.10
N CYS A 134 10.29 2.88 -6.18
CA CYS A 134 10.96 2.59 -7.44
C CYS A 134 12.12 3.56 -7.63
N GLY A 135 13.26 3.05 -8.06
CA GLY A 135 14.44 3.86 -8.32
C GLY A 135 14.16 4.91 -9.40
N LYS A 136 14.99 5.95 -9.43
CA LYS A 136 14.83 7.06 -10.38
C LYS A 136 15.11 6.64 -11.82
N ASP A 137 16.02 5.72 -11.99
CA ASP A 137 16.39 5.17 -13.29
C ASP A 137 16.81 3.72 -13.12
N ARG A 138 17.12 3.08 -14.23
CA ARG A 138 17.41 1.66 -14.29
C ARG A 138 18.62 1.24 -13.44
N GLU A 139 19.56 2.15 -13.23
CA GLU A 139 20.80 1.89 -12.50
C GLU A 139 20.74 2.29 -11.02
N SER A 140 19.72 3.03 -10.61
CA SER A 140 19.63 3.58 -9.26
C SER A 140 18.93 2.61 -8.31
N LEU A 141 19.71 1.68 -7.74
CA LEU A 141 19.19 0.77 -6.73
C LEU A 141 18.95 1.52 -5.43
N PRO A 142 17.75 1.43 -4.83
CA PRO A 142 17.50 2.04 -3.53
C PRO A 142 18.50 1.56 -2.48
N GLY A 143 19.00 2.49 -1.68
CA GLY A 143 20.04 2.22 -0.69
C GLY A 143 19.49 2.13 0.74
N ASP A 144 20.40 2.21 1.71
CA ASP A 144 20.05 2.07 3.12
C ASP A 144 19.10 3.16 3.62
N THR A 145 19.25 4.38 3.13
CA THR A 145 18.36 5.48 3.51
C THR A 145 16.94 5.18 3.10
N GLU A 146 16.73 4.76 1.84
CA GLU A 146 15.43 4.41 1.31
C GLU A 146 14.84 3.21 2.04
N LYS A 147 15.66 2.23 2.38
CA LYS A 147 15.20 1.06 3.15
C LYS A 147 14.64 1.47 4.50
N LYS A 148 15.33 2.35 5.21
CA LYS A 148 14.89 2.81 6.52
C LYS A 148 13.62 3.64 6.44
N LEU A 149 13.51 4.49 5.42
CA LEU A 149 12.29 5.27 5.20
C LEU A 149 11.09 4.37 4.94
N LEU A 150 11.23 3.38 4.09
CA LEU A 150 10.14 2.45 3.81
C LEU A 150 9.81 1.58 5.00
N GLN A 151 10.81 1.16 5.75
CA GLN A 151 10.58 0.35 6.95
C GLN A 151 9.78 1.14 7.99
N VAL A 152 10.12 2.41 8.19
CA VAL A 152 9.36 3.30 9.09
C VAL A 152 7.92 3.46 8.60
N ALA A 153 7.74 3.72 7.31
CA ALA A 153 6.41 3.88 6.73
C ALA A 153 5.58 2.61 6.90
N ALA A 154 6.14 1.45 6.56
CA ALA A 154 5.43 0.17 6.68
C ALA A 154 5.06 -0.12 8.13
N THR A 155 5.96 0.12 9.06
CA THR A 155 5.72 -0.10 10.49
C THR A 155 4.62 0.82 11.02
N TYR A 156 4.68 2.09 10.66
CA TYR A 156 3.67 3.05 11.08
C TYR A 156 2.30 2.71 10.53
N LEU A 157 2.22 2.43 9.24
CA LEU A 157 0.95 2.08 8.59
C LEU A 157 0.34 0.82 9.19
N GLY A 158 1.17 -0.18 9.47
CA GLY A 158 0.70 -1.39 10.14
C GLY A 158 0.09 -1.11 11.51
N ARG A 159 0.71 -0.22 12.26
CA ARG A 159 0.19 0.17 13.59
C ARG A 159 -1.10 0.95 13.49
N GLU A 160 -1.19 1.87 12.53
CA GLU A 160 -2.39 2.69 12.37
C GLU A 160 -3.60 1.85 11.94
N MET A 161 -3.37 0.71 11.30
CA MET A 161 -4.44 -0.19 10.90
C MET A 161 -4.83 -1.19 11.97
N GLU A 162 -4.12 -1.21 13.09
CA GLU A 162 -4.50 -2.03 14.26
C GLU A 162 -5.66 -1.36 15.00
N ASN A 163 -6.55 -2.17 15.49
CA ASN A 163 -7.67 -1.70 16.31
C ASN A 163 -7.63 -2.28 17.70
#